data_3f6e7f0d29d98f1739f693e5ae274e05
#
_entry.id   3f6e7f0d29d98f1739f693e5ae274e05
#
_cell.length_a   1.000
_cell.length_b   1.000
_cell.length_c   1.000
_cell.angle_alpha   90.00
_cell.angle_beta   90.00
_cell.angle_gamma   90.00
#
_symmetry.space_group_name_H-M   'P 1'
#
loop_
_entity.id
_entity.type
_entity.pdbx_description
1 polymer ?
#
loop_
_entity_poly.entity_id
_entity_poly.type
_entity_poly.pdbx_seq_one_letter_code
_entity_poly.pdbx_strand_id
1 'polypeptide(L)'
;MGTTAQKLQAIQNSKAAIKSAIEAKGVSDVGDVLADYATKIGQISGGGSSGDPRYEVNQSGGLSKKTFAINWFNNLTSIPNNGLEYAYYKSNVTSASFPNVTSVGNNGLYYAFRECTSLTSVDLSNVTSVGSTGMSNAFYGCTSLTSVDLSSLTTIGAVNGL
;
A
#
# COMPACT_ATOMS: atom_id res chain seq x y z
N MET A 1 24.82 -10.30 27.30
CA MET A 1 23.60 -9.80 26.62
C MET A 1 22.98 -8.75 27.52
N GLY A 2 22.68 -7.53 27.02
CA GLY A 2 22.07 -6.47 27.82
C GLY A 2 20.64 -6.81 28.22
N THR A 3 20.20 -6.29 29.38
CA THR A 3 18.81 -6.42 29.86
C THR A 3 17.84 -5.73 28.90
N THR A 4 16.56 -6.05 28.98
CA THR A 4 15.50 -5.41 28.18
C THR A 4 15.50 -3.88 28.38
N ALA A 5 15.74 -3.41 29.61
CA ALA A 5 15.85 -1.98 29.92
C ALA A 5 17.04 -1.33 29.21
N GLN A 6 18.20 -1.98 29.16
CA GLN A 6 19.38 -1.47 28.43
C GLN A 6 19.15 -1.40 26.92
N LYS A 7 18.46 -2.39 26.36
CA LYS A 7 18.09 -2.39 24.93
C LYS A 7 17.09 -1.27 24.62
N LEU A 8 16.10 -1.06 25.48
CA LEU A 8 15.11 0.02 25.32
C LEU A 8 15.79 1.39 25.39
N GLN A 9 16.72 1.59 26.35
CA GLN A 9 17.48 2.84 26.47
C GLN A 9 18.35 3.10 25.22
N ALA A 10 18.98 2.07 24.67
CA ALA A 10 19.75 2.20 23.43
C ALA A 10 18.89 2.62 22.24
N ILE A 11 17.67 2.07 22.11
CA ILE A 11 16.71 2.45 21.09
C ILE A 11 16.28 3.93 21.25
N GLN A 12 16.00 4.37 22.48
CA GLN A 12 15.65 5.75 22.78
C GLN A 12 16.77 6.72 22.43
N ASN A 13 18.01 6.37 22.75
CA ASN A 13 19.18 7.18 22.43
C ASN A 13 19.40 7.26 20.90
N SER A 14 19.25 6.16 20.18
CA SER A 14 19.34 6.13 18.71
C SER A 14 18.26 7.00 18.07
N LYS A 15 17.04 6.96 18.59
CA LYS A 15 15.92 7.79 18.14
C LYS A 15 16.21 9.28 18.30
N ALA A 16 16.75 9.69 19.45
CA ALA A 16 17.14 11.07 19.70
C ALA A 16 18.25 11.56 18.76
N ALA A 17 19.25 10.71 18.51
CA ALA A 17 20.34 11.00 17.58
C ALA A 17 19.85 11.16 16.12
N ILE A 18 18.94 10.30 15.68
CA ILE A 18 18.33 10.37 14.35
C ILE A 18 17.52 11.66 14.21
N LYS A 19 16.71 12.01 15.21
CA LYS A 19 15.94 13.26 15.25
C LYS A 19 16.86 14.47 15.07
N SER A 20 17.90 14.58 15.90
CA SER A 20 18.85 15.69 15.82
C SER A 20 19.58 15.77 14.47
N ALA A 21 19.92 14.63 13.88
CA ALA A 21 20.57 14.60 12.57
C ALA A 21 19.65 15.10 11.43
N ILE A 22 18.36 14.82 11.52
CA ILE A 22 17.37 15.26 10.53
C ILE A 22 17.08 16.76 10.69
N GLU A 23 16.92 17.23 11.93
CA GLU A 23 16.73 18.66 12.25
C GLU A 23 17.93 19.51 11.81
N ALA A 24 19.16 19.00 11.96
CA ALA A 24 20.39 19.62 11.46
C ALA A 24 20.43 19.76 9.93
N LYS A 25 19.60 19.03 9.19
CA LYS A 25 19.42 19.15 7.74
C LYS A 25 18.28 20.09 7.34
N GLY A 26 17.70 20.82 8.31
CA GLY A 26 16.66 21.81 8.05
C GLY A 26 15.25 21.22 7.82
N VAL A 27 15.03 19.96 8.21
CA VAL A 27 13.71 19.34 8.18
C VAL A 27 13.00 19.67 9.51
N SER A 28 11.99 20.53 9.48
CA SER A 28 11.08 20.78 10.60
C SER A 28 10.02 19.67 10.69
N ASP A 29 9.45 19.45 11.87
CA ASP A 29 8.39 18.46 12.16
C ASP A 29 8.80 16.97 12.18
N VAL A 30 10.04 16.68 12.50
CA VAL A 30 10.49 15.30 12.72
C VAL A 30 9.80 14.65 13.93
N GLY A 31 9.20 15.47 14.81
CA GLY A 31 8.49 15.04 16.02
C GLY A 31 7.35 14.06 15.71
N ASP A 32 6.52 14.40 14.76
CA ASP A 32 5.31 13.63 14.43
C ASP A 32 5.63 12.32 13.72
N VAL A 33 6.58 12.33 12.78
CA VAL A 33 7.02 11.12 12.08
C VAL A 33 7.62 10.10 13.05
N LEU A 34 8.45 10.57 14.02
CA LEU A 34 9.07 9.67 15.00
C LEU A 34 8.09 9.26 16.11
N ALA A 35 7.12 10.12 16.48
CA ALA A 35 6.06 9.79 17.43
C ALA A 35 5.12 8.72 16.83
N ASP A 36 4.76 8.84 15.55
CA ASP A 36 3.97 7.84 14.85
C ASP A 36 4.72 6.50 14.74
N TYR A 37 6.02 6.54 14.48
CA TYR A 37 6.88 5.35 14.49
C TYR A 37 6.98 4.70 15.89
N ALA A 38 7.07 5.52 16.97
CA ALA A 38 7.11 5.04 18.34
C ALA A 38 5.76 4.46 18.79
N THR A 39 4.65 5.07 18.36
CA THR A 39 3.29 4.55 18.60
C THR A 39 3.11 3.22 17.90
N LYS A 40 3.58 3.09 16.67
CA LYS A 40 3.55 1.84 15.91
C LYS A 40 4.45 0.76 16.52
N ILE A 41 5.65 1.13 17.01
CA ILE A 41 6.53 0.21 17.74
C ILE A 41 5.93 -0.17 19.10
N GLY A 42 5.27 0.75 19.80
CA GLY A 42 4.55 0.47 21.05
C GLY A 42 3.38 -0.51 20.87
N GLN A 43 2.73 -0.46 19.72
CA GLN A 43 1.69 -1.43 19.32
C GLN A 43 2.27 -2.82 19.00
N ILE A 44 3.55 -2.91 18.65
CA ILE A 44 4.27 -4.17 18.43
C ILE A 44 4.63 -4.86 19.75
N SER A 45 4.67 -4.15 20.88
CA SER A 45 5.07 -4.72 22.18
C SER A 45 3.99 -5.58 22.86
N GLY A 46 2.83 -5.75 22.27
CA GLY A 46 1.76 -6.66 22.70
C GLY A 46 1.83 -8.05 22.07
N GLY A 47 3.00 -8.68 22.07
CA GLY A 47 3.17 -10.13 21.85
C GLY A 47 2.56 -10.68 20.55
N GLY A 48 3.30 -10.67 19.49
CA GLY A 48 2.93 -11.32 18.24
C GLY A 48 3.40 -10.51 17.05
N SER A 49 4.70 -10.50 16.86
CA SER A 49 5.35 -9.81 15.77
C SER A 49 5.15 -10.58 14.46
N SER A 50 4.15 -10.22 13.68
CA SER A 50 4.44 -10.14 12.28
C SER A 50 4.81 -8.67 12.05
N GLY A 51 6.04 -8.35 11.78
CA GLY A 51 6.44 -7.01 11.30
C GLY A 51 5.88 -6.73 9.90
N ASP A 52 4.87 -7.46 9.48
CA ASP A 52 4.18 -7.34 8.21
C ASP A 52 3.06 -6.31 8.36
N PRO A 53 3.15 -5.14 7.69
CA PRO A 53 2.14 -4.09 7.78
C PRO A 53 0.75 -4.51 7.29
N ARG A 54 0.63 -5.69 6.66
CA ARG A 54 -0.63 -6.26 6.18
C ARG A 54 -1.45 -6.94 7.27
N TYR A 55 -0.88 -7.14 8.46
CA TYR A 55 -1.53 -7.84 9.57
C TYR A 55 -1.67 -6.96 10.80
N GLU A 56 -2.72 -7.20 11.56
CA GLU A 56 -2.98 -6.60 12.88
C GLU A 56 -3.28 -7.70 13.89
N VAL A 57 -3.01 -7.44 15.16
CA VAL A 57 -3.41 -8.34 16.25
C VAL A 57 -4.89 -8.11 16.55
N ASN A 58 -5.70 -9.15 16.40
CA ASN A 58 -7.12 -9.09 16.72
C ASN A 58 -7.35 -9.18 18.26
N GLN A 59 -8.60 -8.94 18.69
CA GLN A 59 -8.97 -8.97 20.11
C GLN A 59 -8.70 -10.29 20.83
N SER A 60 -8.53 -11.37 20.08
CA SER A 60 -8.22 -12.71 20.62
C SER A 60 -6.69 -12.98 20.63
N GLY A 61 -5.85 -12.00 20.30
CA GLY A 61 -4.39 -12.15 20.24
C GLY A 61 -3.89 -12.87 18.98
N GLY A 62 -4.77 -13.24 18.07
CA GLY A 62 -4.42 -13.80 16.76
C GLY A 62 -4.09 -12.73 15.73
N LEU A 63 -3.43 -13.11 14.63
CA LEU A 63 -3.16 -12.22 13.51
C LEU A 63 -4.35 -12.21 12.55
N SER A 64 -4.85 -11.02 12.23
CA SER A 64 -5.82 -10.80 11.15
C SER A 64 -5.24 -9.90 10.09
N LYS A 65 -5.62 -10.13 8.83
CA LYS A 65 -5.20 -9.22 7.76
C LYS A 65 -5.87 -7.86 7.96
N LYS A 66 -5.06 -6.82 7.95
CA LYS A 66 -5.55 -5.45 8.05
C LYS A 66 -6.27 -5.05 6.76
N THR A 67 -7.50 -4.57 6.89
CA THR A 67 -8.21 -3.93 5.77
C THR A 67 -7.71 -2.49 5.59
N PHE A 68 -7.53 -2.05 4.35
CA PHE A 68 -7.08 -0.71 4.03
C PHE A 68 -7.61 -0.24 2.69
N ALA A 69 -7.67 1.08 2.53
CA ALA A 69 -7.97 1.74 1.27
C ALA A 69 -6.68 2.30 0.66
N ILE A 70 -6.57 2.28 -0.66
CA ILE A 70 -5.46 2.89 -1.39
C ILE A 70 -5.93 4.23 -1.94
N ASN A 71 -5.41 5.31 -1.36
CA ASN A 71 -5.76 6.68 -1.75
C ASN A 71 -4.53 7.61 -1.84
N TRP A 72 -3.32 7.07 -1.79
CA TRP A 72 -2.09 7.88 -1.82
C TRP A 72 -1.50 8.12 -3.22
N PHE A 73 -2.16 7.65 -4.27
CA PHE A 73 -1.70 7.85 -5.64
C PHE A 73 -2.16 9.16 -6.28
N ASN A 74 -2.49 10.17 -5.46
CA ASN A 74 -3.01 11.45 -5.97
C ASN A 74 -2.04 12.20 -6.91
N ASN A 75 -0.74 11.93 -6.81
CA ASN A 75 0.27 12.55 -7.67
C ASN A 75 0.70 11.66 -8.84
N LEU A 76 0.17 10.44 -8.94
CA LEU A 76 0.52 9.53 -10.01
C LEU A 76 -0.31 9.86 -11.25
N THR A 77 0.33 10.18 -12.37
CA THR A 77 -0.34 10.49 -13.64
C THR A 77 -0.32 9.33 -14.64
N SER A 78 0.54 8.36 -14.41
CA SER A 78 0.61 7.11 -15.18
C SER A 78 1.10 5.95 -14.34
N ILE A 79 0.65 4.75 -14.63
CA ILE A 79 1.24 3.52 -14.10
C ILE A 79 2.23 3.01 -15.15
N PRO A 80 3.54 2.98 -14.85
CA PRO A 80 4.55 2.55 -15.82
C PRO A 80 4.46 1.06 -16.15
N ASN A 81 5.25 0.60 -17.11
CA ASN A 81 5.37 -0.83 -17.39
C ASN A 81 5.77 -1.59 -16.12
N ASN A 82 5.04 -2.67 -15.80
CA ASN A 82 5.18 -3.49 -14.60
C ASN A 82 5.00 -2.72 -13.26
N GLY A 83 4.49 -1.49 -13.29
CA GLY A 83 4.54 -0.55 -12.15
C GLY A 83 3.87 -1.04 -10.88
N LEU A 84 2.71 -1.68 -10.96
CA LEU A 84 1.97 -2.27 -9.84
C LEU A 84 1.71 -3.77 -10.04
N GLU A 85 2.54 -4.43 -10.83
CA GLU A 85 2.44 -5.87 -11.05
C GLU A 85 2.48 -6.62 -9.71
N TYR A 86 1.46 -7.47 -9.45
CA TYR A 86 1.26 -8.21 -8.20
C TYR A 86 1.25 -7.39 -6.90
N ALA A 87 1.22 -6.06 -6.95
CA ALA A 87 1.47 -5.20 -5.78
C ALA A 87 0.54 -5.46 -4.59
N TYR A 88 -0.72 -5.80 -4.84
CA TYR A 88 -1.74 -6.05 -3.81
C TYR A 88 -2.33 -7.46 -3.87
N TYR A 89 -1.65 -8.38 -4.54
CA TYR A 89 -2.10 -9.77 -4.65
C TYR A 89 -2.50 -10.37 -3.30
N LYS A 90 -3.72 -10.91 -3.21
CA LYS A 90 -4.29 -11.51 -1.97
C LYS A 90 -4.33 -10.58 -0.75
N SER A 91 -4.30 -9.27 -0.94
CA SER A 91 -4.38 -8.32 0.17
C SER A 91 -5.83 -8.06 0.59
N ASN A 92 -6.00 -7.46 1.77
CA ASN A 92 -7.30 -7.04 2.29
C ASN A 92 -7.60 -5.56 1.95
N VAL A 93 -7.15 -5.08 0.79
CA VAL A 93 -7.51 -3.76 0.29
C VAL A 93 -9.04 -3.69 0.08
N THR A 94 -9.65 -2.60 0.51
CA THR A 94 -11.10 -2.38 0.40
C THR A 94 -11.47 -1.46 -0.76
N SER A 95 -10.62 -0.51 -1.08
CA SER A 95 -10.79 0.37 -2.24
C SER A 95 -9.45 0.87 -2.75
N ALA A 96 -9.39 1.22 -4.02
CA ALA A 96 -8.22 1.85 -4.64
C ALA A 96 -8.68 3.03 -5.50
N SER A 97 -7.98 4.16 -5.43
CA SER A 97 -8.28 5.35 -6.22
C SER A 97 -7.03 5.87 -6.91
N PHE A 98 -7.15 6.11 -8.21
CA PHE A 98 -6.09 6.61 -9.10
C PHE A 98 -6.58 7.86 -9.86
N PRO A 99 -6.93 8.94 -9.15
CA PRO A 99 -7.73 10.04 -9.70
C PRO A 99 -7.03 10.83 -10.82
N ASN A 100 -5.72 10.76 -10.93
CA ASN A 100 -4.95 11.49 -11.94
C ASN A 100 -4.26 10.57 -12.95
N VAL A 101 -4.44 9.25 -12.85
CA VAL A 101 -3.83 8.30 -13.77
C VAL A 101 -4.60 8.31 -15.10
N THR A 102 -3.89 8.62 -16.18
CA THR A 102 -4.44 8.64 -17.54
C THR A 102 -4.01 7.44 -18.38
N SER A 103 -2.94 6.75 -17.98
CA SER A 103 -2.43 5.59 -18.73
C SER A 103 -1.89 4.50 -17.82
N VAL A 104 -2.09 3.26 -18.27
CA VAL A 104 -1.51 2.06 -17.66
C VAL A 104 -0.58 1.42 -18.68
N GLY A 105 0.67 1.26 -18.33
CA GLY A 105 1.69 0.64 -19.18
C GLY A 105 1.51 -0.87 -19.35
N ASN A 106 2.40 -1.50 -20.11
CA ASN A 106 2.41 -2.97 -20.28
C ASN A 106 2.58 -3.64 -18.92
N ASN A 107 1.75 -4.63 -18.60
CA ASN A 107 1.68 -5.29 -17.29
C ASN A 107 1.52 -4.31 -16.10
N GLY A 108 1.12 -3.07 -16.31
CA GLY A 108 1.13 -2.04 -15.26
C GLY A 108 0.30 -2.40 -14.03
N LEU A 109 -0.84 -3.06 -14.21
CA LEU A 109 -1.73 -3.60 -13.17
C LEU A 109 -1.88 -5.13 -13.27
N TYR A 110 -0.97 -5.83 -13.94
CA TYR A 110 -1.03 -7.28 -14.10
C TYR A 110 -1.11 -7.97 -12.74
N TYR A 111 -2.19 -8.74 -12.49
CA TYR A 111 -2.45 -9.40 -11.20
C TYR A 111 -2.46 -8.46 -9.97
N ALA A 112 -2.51 -7.15 -10.14
CA ALA A 112 -2.30 -6.18 -9.07
C ALA A 112 -3.22 -6.40 -7.87
N PHE A 113 -4.51 -6.63 -8.09
CA PHE A 113 -5.53 -6.85 -7.06
C PHE A 113 -6.10 -8.26 -7.06
N ARG A 114 -5.46 -9.19 -7.76
CA ARG A 114 -5.96 -10.57 -7.84
C ARG A 114 -6.21 -11.14 -6.45
N GLU A 115 -7.38 -11.77 -6.28
CA GLU A 115 -7.84 -12.39 -5.03
C GLU A 115 -7.93 -11.41 -3.83
N CYS A 116 -8.11 -10.11 -4.09
CA CYS A 116 -8.44 -9.12 -3.06
C CYS A 116 -9.94 -9.23 -2.73
N THR A 117 -10.30 -10.20 -1.92
CA THR A 117 -11.71 -10.53 -1.63
C THR A 117 -12.48 -9.44 -0.89
N SER A 118 -11.80 -8.47 -0.26
CA SER A 118 -12.40 -7.32 0.43
C SER A 118 -12.53 -6.08 -0.47
N LEU A 119 -12.00 -6.10 -1.70
CA LEU A 119 -12.02 -4.95 -2.60
C LEU A 119 -13.44 -4.72 -3.12
N THR A 120 -14.00 -3.53 -2.87
CA THR A 120 -15.37 -3.16 -3.25
C THR A 120 -15.42 -2.21 -4.44
N SER A 121 -14.40 -1.37 -4.61
CA SER A 121 -14.35 -0.39 -5.68
C SER A 121 -12.95 -0.05 -6.12
N VAL A 122 -12.79 0.26 -7.40
CA VAL A 122 -11.56 0.80 -7.98
C VAL A 122 -11.94 1.97 -8.89
N ASP A 123 -11.34 3.13 -8.63
CA ASP A 123 -11.51 4.33 -9.46
C ASP A 123 -10.34 4.44 -10.44
N LEU A 124 -10.63 4.20 -11.71
CA LEU A 124 -9.76 4.37 -12.88
C LEU A 124 -10.44 5.26 -13.93
N SER A 125 -11.36 6.13 -13.50
CA SER A 125 -12.25 6.93 -14.34
C SER A 125 -11.53 7.82 -15.36
N ASN A 126 -10.29 8.23 -15.07
CA ASN A 126 -9.47 9.05 -15.96
C ASN A 126 -8.52 8.26 -16.85
N VAL A 127 -8.49 6.93 -16.76
CA VAL A 127 -7.61 6.11 -17.59
C VAL A 127 -8.15 6.07 -19.04
N THR A 128 -7.36 6.59 -19.96
CA THR A 128 -7.68 6.62 -21.39
C THR A 128 -7.00 5.52 -22.19
N SER A 129 -5.89 4.97 -21.69
CA SER A 129 -5.14 3.92 -22.38
C SER A 129 -4.58 2.86 -21.44
N VAL A 130 -4.63 1.62 -21.91
CA VAL A 130 -4.07 0.45 -21.23
C VAL A 130 -3.14 -0.27 -22.20
N GLY A 131 -1.92 -0.53 -21.79
CA GLY A 131 -0.91 -1.26 -22.57
C GLY A 131 -1.21 -2.75 -22.68
N SER A 132 -0.34 -3.47 -23.39
CA SER A 132 -0.45 -4.91 -23.56
C SER A 132 -0.44 -5.61 -22.19
N THR A 133 -1.41 -6.51 -21.95
CA THR A 133 -1.60 -7.19 -20.65
C THR A 133 -1.69 -6.26 -19.44
N GLY A 134 -1.93 -4.95 -19.69
CA GLY A 134 -1.83 -3.90 -18.70
C GLY A 134 -2.72 -4.08 -17.48
N MET A 135 -3.90 -4.68 -17.63
CA MET A 135 -4.84 -4.99 -16.55
C MET A 135 -5.23 -6.48 -16.51
N SER A 136 -4.51 -7.34 -17.23
CA SER A 136 -4.86 -8.77 -17.30
C SER A 136 -4.91 -9.40 -15.91
N ASN A 137 -6.02 -10.07 -15.62
CA ASN A 137 -6.33 -10.66 -14.30
C ASN A 137 -6.19 -9.71 -13.09
N ALA A 138 -6.20 -8.39 -13.32
CA ALA A 138 -6.01 -7.40 -12.27
C ALA A 138 -7.00 -7.60 -11.11
N PHE A 139 -8.26 -7.95 -11.42
CA PHE A 139 -9.35 -8.09 -10.45
C PHE A 139 -9.90 -9.52 -10.34
N TYR A 140 -9.17 -10.50 -10.87
CA TYR A 140 -9.59 -11.89 -10.78
C TYR A 140 -9.76 -12.33 -9.32
N GLY A 141 -10.92 -12.90 -8.97
CA GLY A 141 -11.20 -13.35 -7.61
C GLY A 141 -11.51 -12.23 -6.59
N CYS A 142 -11.73 -11.00 -7.02
CA CYS A 142 -12.22 -9.91 -6.19
C CYS A 142 -13.73 -10.06 -5.95
N THR A 143 -14.12 -10.95 -5.06
CA THR A 143 -15.53 -11.38 -4.89
C THR A 143 -16.45 -10.29 -4.33
N SER A 144 -15.90 -9.24 -3.71
CA SER A 144 -16.67 -8.08 -3.22
C SER A 144 -16.71 -6.90 -4.19
N LEU A 145 -16.00 -6.99 -5.33
CA LEU A 145 -15.90 -5.89 -6.28
C LEU A 145 -17.23 -5.70 -7.03
N THR A 146 -17.82 -4.54 -6.88
CA THR A 146 -19.11 -4.19 -7.49
C THR A 146 -18.95 -3.37 -8.77
N SER A 147 -17.88 -2.58 -8.87
CA SER A 147 -17.64 -1.74 -10.04
C SER A 147 -16.19 -1.37 -10.21
N VAL A 148 -15.78 -1.21 -11.46
CA VAL A 148 -14.55 -0.54 -11.89
C VAL A 148 -14.96 0.51 -12.91
N ASP A 149 -14.62 1.77 -12.67
CA ASP A 149 -14.93 2.84 -13.61
C ASP A 149 -13.80 2.95 -14.65
N LEU A 150 -14.11 2.64 -15.89
CA LEU A 150 -13.25 2.74 -17.06
C LEU A 150 -13.91 3.59 -18.16
N SER A 151 -14.79 4.50 -17.78
CA SER A 151 -15.62 5.26 -18.73
C SER A 151 -14.84 6.13 -19.72
N SER A 152 -13.59 6.52 -19.38
CA SER A 152 -12.71 7.28 -20.27
C SER A 152 -11.82 6.41 -21.17
N LEU A 153 -11.87 5.08 -21.05
CA LEU A 153 -10.97 4.19 -21.77
C LEU A 153 -11.24 4.18 -23.27
N THR A 154 -10.24 4.56 -24.07
CA THR A 154 -10.34 4.64 -25.54
C THR A 154 -9.37 3.70 -26.25
N THR A 155 -8.29 3.29 -25.60
CA THR A 155 -7.23 2.49 -26.21
C THR A 155 -6.85 1.31 -25.33
N ILE A 156 -6.86 0.11 -25.90
CA ILE A 156 -6.43 -1.13 -25.23
C ILE A 156 -5.35 -1.78 -26.09
N GLY A 157 -4.22 -2.11 -25.46
CA GLY A 157 -3.10 -2.80 -26.11
C GLY A 157 -3.46 -4.19 -26.62
N ALA A 158 -2.73 -4.65 -27.63
CA ALA A 158 -3.00 -5.84 -28.42
C ALA A 158 -2.86 -7.04 -27.57
N VAL A 159 -3.02 -7.71 -26.84
CA VAL A 159 -2.95 -9.00 -26.11
C VAL A 159 -3.46 -8.85 -24.67
N ASN A 160 -4.67 -9.33 -24.44
CA ASN A 160 -5.28 -9.43 -23.10
C ASN A 160 -5.07 -8.17 -22.23
N GLY A 161 -5.33 -6.97 -22.83
CA GLY A 161 -5.12 -5.69 -22.13
C GLY A 161 -5.97 -5.53 -20.86
N LEU A 162 -7.09 -6.26 -20.78
CA LEU A 162 -8.01 -6.30 -19.64
C LEU A 162 -8.06 -7.68 -18.99
#